data_ff593b812ab33feb192f8b0669000bb8
#
_entry.id   ff593b812ab33feb192f8b0669000bb8
#
_cell.length_a   1.000
_cell.length_b   1.000
_cell.length_c   1.000
_cell.angle_alpha   90.00
_cell.angle_beta   90.00
_cell.angle_gamma   90.00
#
_symmetry.space_group_name_H-M   'P 1'
#
loop_
_entity.id
_entity.type
_entity.pdbx_description
1 polymer ?
#
loop_
_entity_poly.entity_id
_entity_poly.type
_entity_poly.pdbx_seq_one_letter_code
_entity_poly.pdbx_strand_id
1 'polypeptide(L)'
;MPSSRREFMKAAALTGALAVSGRLLEGEAGAATPPIDKDLDGVIEMHVHADPDVRARCIDQLTLTRQCKQNGYRGIMYKCHDFITNDIAYLLRATVPGIEVFGGIALNRNYGDTVNVQAAKMATQVTGHYCRCIWMPTYQSAFDMRKKGGG
;
A
#
# COMPACT_ATOMS: atom_id res chain seq x y z
N MET A 1 -18.73 -34.01 12.47
CA MET A 1 -17.42 -33.31 12.44
C MET A 1 -16.51 -34.11 11.51
N PRO A 2 -15.78 -33.47 10.58
CA PRO A 2 -14.88 -34.19 9.69
C PRO A 2 -13.79 -34.88 10.49
N SER A 3 -13.61 -36.20 10.27
CA SER A 3 -12.74 -37.06 11.06
C SER A 3 -11.28 -37.04 10.65
N SER A 4 -10.93 -36.31 9.58
CA SER A 4 -9.54 -36.15 9.13
C SER A 4 -9.27 -34.79 8.47
N ARG A 5 -8.01 -34.37 8.52
CA ARG A 5 -7.51 -33.14 7.86
C ARG A 5 -7.84 -33.11 6.36
N ARG A 6 -7.89 -34.28 5.72
CA ARG A 6 -8.18 -34.45 4.30
C ARG A 6 -9.66 -34.18 3.97
N GLU A 7 -10.58 -34.57 4.86
CA GLU A 7 -12.01 -34.30 4.72
C GLU A 7 -12.33 -32.82 5.01
N PHE A 8 -11.64 -32.21 5.98
CA PHE A 8 -11.73 -30.77 6.25
C PHE A 8 -11.31 -29.95 5.03
N MET A 9 -10.20 -30.31 4.38
CA MET A 9 -9.72 -29.63 3.16
C MET A 9 -10.67 -29.82 1.97
N LYS A 10 -11.32 -30.95 1.83
CA LYS A 10 -12.34 -31.19 0.79
C LYS A 10 -13.61 -30.37 1.04
N ALA A 11 -14.06 -30.26 2.27
CA ALA A 11 -15.22 -29.46 2.64
C ALA A 11 -14.95 -27.97 2.45
N ALA A 12 -13.76 -27.49 2.81
CA ALA A 12 -13.34 -26.10 2.59
C ALA A 12 -13.23 -25.74 1.10
N ALA A 13 -12.79 -26.66 0.25
CA ALA A 13 -12.72 -26.46 -1.19
C ALA A 13 -14.12 -26.38 -1.85
N LEU A 14 -15.11 -27.15 -1.36
CA LEU A 14 -16.47 -27.12 -1.91
C LEU A 14 -17.26 -25.86 -1.50
N THR A 15 -17.06 -25.38 -0.27
CA THR A 15 -17.71 -24.15 0.20
C THR A 15 -17.07 -22.88 -0.36
N GLY A 16 -15.77 -22.88 -0.64
CA GLY A 16 -15.06 -21.76 -1.26
C GLY A 16 -15.43 -21.52 -2.73
N ALA A 17 -15.71 -22.57 -3.48
CA ALA A 17 -16.03 -22.47 -4.91
C ALA A 17 -17.42 -21.90 -5.20
N LEU A 18 -18.37 -21.99 -4.27
CA LEU A 18 -19.74 -21.48 -4.45
C LEU A 18 -19.92 -20.03 -4.03
N ALA A 19 -19.00 -19.46 -3.25
CA ALA A 19 -19.08 -18.07 -2.79
C ALA A 19 -18.40 -17.07 -3.74
N VAL A 20 -17.54 -17.51 -4.65
CA VAL A 20 -16.79 -16.64 -5.57
C VAL A 20 -17.52 -16.39 -6.89
N SER A 21 -18.46 -17.26 -7.27
CA SER A 21 -19.15 -17.14 -8.57
C SER A 21 -20.31 -16.14 -8.62
N GLY A 22 -20.72 -15.57 -7.48
CA GLY A 22 -21.86 -14.64 -7.44
C GLY A 22 -21.54 -13.15 -7.43
N ARG A 23 -20.25 -12.75 -7.30
CA ARG A 23 -19.90 -11.33 -7.12
C ARG A 23 -18.98 -10.74 -8.20
N LEU A 24 -18.67 -11.51 -9.23
CA LEU A 24 -17.78 -11.05 -10.31
C LEU A 24 -18.51 -10.45 -11.53
N LEU A 25 -19.84 -10.28 -11.47
CA LEU A 25 -20.63 -9.76 -12.60
C LEU A 25 -21.53 -8.56 -12.25
N GLU A 26 -21.38 -7.95 -11.09
CA GLU A 26 -21.90 -6.59 -10.95
C GLU A 26 -20.91 -5.65 -11.65
N GLY A 27 -21.18 -5.42 -12.94
CA GLY A 27 -20.49 -4.39 -13.70
C GLY A 27 -20.63 -3.08 -12.93
N GLU A 28 -19.51 -2.46 -12.59
CA GLU A 28 -19.49 -1.07 -12.18
C GLU A 28 -20.25 -0.28 -13.25
N ALA A 29 -21.47 0.13 -12.90
CA ALA A 29 -22.23 1.09 -13.70
C ALA A 29 -21.29 2.28 -13.90
N GLY A 30 -20.96 2.56 -15.17
CA GLY A 30 -19.91 3.49 -15.56
C GLY A 30 -20.07 4.84 -14.90
N ALA A 31 -19.38 5.05 -13.80
CA ALA A 31 -19.08 6.39 -13.34
C ALA A 31 -18.29 7.05 -14.48
N ALA A 32 -18.82 8.12 -15.05
CA ALA A 32 -18.14 8.88 -16.07
C ALA A 32 -16.73 9.21 -15.55
N THR A 33 -15.73 8.82 -16.31
CA THR A 33 -14.33 9.14 -15.98
C THR A 33 -14.25 10.66 -15.83
N PRO A 34 -13.86 11.19 -14.67
CA PRO A 34 -13.74 12.64 -14.51
C PRO A 34 -12.75 13.17 -15.57
N PRO A 35 -12.94 14.39 -16.06
CA PRO A 35 -12.03 14.96 -17.03
C PRO A 35 -10.60 14.97 -16.45
N ILE A 36 -9.62 14.57 -17.25
CA ILE A 36 -8.20 14.64 -16.88
C ILE A 36 -7.87 16.10 -16.59
N ASP A 37 -7.47 16.39 -15.37
CA ASP A 37 -6.95 17.69 -15.01
C ASP A 37 -5.57 17.84 -15.63
N LYS A 38 -5.42 18.79 -16.55
CA LYS A 38 -4.15 19.04 -17.26
C LYS A 38 -3.02 19.43 -16.33
N ASP A 39 -3.35 20.02 -15.18
CA ASP A 39 -2.35 20.42 -14.17
C ASP A 39 -1.77 19.20 -13.43
N LEU A 40 -2.41 18.03 -13.54
CA LEU A 40 -1.96 16.78 -12.96
C LEU A 40 -1.14 15.91 -13.94
N ASP A 41 -1.09 16.28 -15.20
CA ASP A 41 -0.35 15.52 -16.20
C ASP A 41 1.16 15.51 -15.93
N GLY A 42 1.74 14.32 -15.86
CA GLY A 42 3.16 14.13 -15.56
C GLY A 42 3.57 14.33 -14.10
N VAL A 43 2.65 14.66 -13.20
CA VAL A 43 2.93 14.83 -11.76
C VAL A 43 3.37 13.54 -11.13
N ILE A 44 4.31 13.62 -10.17
CA ILE A 44 4.62 12.54 -9.24
C ILE A 44 4.19 12.97 -7.84
N GLU A 45 3.20 12.29 -7.29
CA GLU A 45 2.81 12.48 -5.89
C GLU A 45 3.86 11.82 -4.97
N MET A 46 4.50 12.63 -4.14
CA MET A 46 5.67 12.19 -3.35
C MET A 46 5.33 11.75 -1.93
N HIS A 47 4.06 11.84 -1.49
CA HIS A 47 3.70 11.53 -0.12
C HIS A 47 2.20 11.26 0.04
N VAL A 48 1.78 10.03 -0.08
CA VAL A 48 0.38 9.66 0.09
C VAL A 48 0.22 8.45 1.01
N HIS A 49 -0.90 8.43 1.71
CA HIS A 49 -1.35 7.30 2.53
C HIS A 49 -2.65 6.74 1.99
N ALA A 50 -2.74 5.41 1.89
CA ALA A 50 -3.94 4.69 1.49
C ALA A 50 -3.98 3.32 2.16
N ASP A 51 -5.15 2.68 2.21
CA ASP A 51 -5.30 1.34 2.77
C ASP A 51 -4.60 0.26 1.90
N PRO A 52 -4.06 -0.81 2.50
CA PRO A 52 -4.06 -1.10 3.94
C PRO A 52 -3.08 -0.24 4.73
N ASP A 53 -3.52 0.23 5.88
CA ASP A 53 -2.72 0.98 6.86
C ASP A 53 -3.17 0.59 8.28
N VAL A 54 -2.37 0.86 9.30
CA VAL A 54 -2.76 0.72 10.71
C VAL A 54 -3.86 1.70 11.10
N ARG A 55 -3.95 2.82 10.40
CA ARG A 55 -5.02 3.81 10.52
C ARG A 55 -5.90 3.78 9.30
N ALA A 56 -7.22 3.76 9.50
CA ALA A 56 -8.17 3.78 8.39
C ALA A 56 -7.91 4.96 7.45
N ARG A 57 -7.94 4.67 6.17
CA ARG A 57 -7.78 5.64 5.08
C ARG A 57 -9.08 5.71 4.26
N CYS A 58 -9.23 6.75 3.50
CA CYS A 58 -10.45 6.98 2.71
C CYS A 58 -10.49 6.16 1.40
N ILE A 59 -9.36 5.57 0.98
CA ILE A 59 -9.23 4.86 -0.29
C ILE A 59 -8.13 3.80 -0.17
N ASP A 60 -8.28 2.70 -0.89
CA ASP A 60 -7.23 1.69 -1.01
C ASP A 60 -6.16 2.06 -2.06
N GLN A 61 -4.98 1.46 -1.91
CA GLN A 61 -3.82 1.76 -2.76
C GLN A 61 -4.04 1.39 -4.23
N LEU A 62 -4.78 0.32 -4.52
CA LEU A 62 -5.03 -0.09 -5.90
C LEU A 62 -5.97 0.88 -6.61
N THR A 63 -7.05 1.25 -5.96
CA THR A 63 -8.03 2.22 -6.48
C THR A 63 -7.38 3.59 -6.67
N LEU A 64 -6.61 4.06 -5.68
CA LEU A 64 -5.89 5.34 -5.79
C LEU A 64 -4.88 5.33 -6.93
N THR A 65 -4.10 4.25 -7.08
CA THR A 65 -3.14 4.13 -8.20
C THR A 65 -3.83 4.21 -9.56
N ARG A 66 -4.99 3.54 -9.71
CA ARG A 66 -5.78 3.61 -10.93
C ARG A 66 -6.30 5.03 -11.21
N GLN A 67 -6.80 5.71 -10.19
CA GLN A 67 -7.27 7.10 -10.31
C GLN A 67 -6.11 8.05 -10.69
N CYS A 68 -4.95 7.93 -10.03
CA CYS A 68 -3.78 8.72 -10.39
C CYS A 68 -3.38 8.51 -11.85
N LYS A 69 -3.34 7.25 -12.31
CA LYS A 69 -3.06 6.94 -13.72
C LYS A 69 -4.09 7.56 -14.66
N GLN A 70 -5.39 7.46 -14.34
CA GLN A 70 -6.47 8.05 -15.13
C GLN A 70 -6.37 9.57 -15.24
N ASN A 71 -5.83 10.22 -14.23
CA ASN A 71 -5.61 11.67 -14.18
C ASN A 71 -4.23 12.11 -14.69
N GLY A 72 -3.50 11.25 -15.40
CA GLY A 72 -2.25 11.61 -16.06
C GLY A 72 -1.03 11.66 -15.15
N TYR A 73 -1.11 11.23 -13.89
CA TYR A 73 0.05 11.16 -13.01
C TYR A 73 1.13 10.26 -13.60
N ARG A 74 2.36 10.72 -13.60
CA ARG A 74 3.53 9.89 -13.96
C ARG A 74 3.87 8.89 -12.87
N GLY A 75 3.66 9.25 -11.61
CA GLY A 75 3.99 8.37 -10.50
C GLY A 75 3.35 8.75 -9.18
N ILE A 76 3.44 7.81 -8.23
CA ILE A 76 2.92 7.96 -6.88
C ILE A 76 3.84 7.26 -5.88
N MET A 77 4.09 7.85 -4.72
CA MET A 77 4.88 7.27 -3.66
C MET A 77 4.04 7.03 -2.41
N TYR A 78 3.84 5.75 -2.09
CA TYR A 78 3.13 5.35 -0.88
C TYR A 78 4.02 5.43 0.35
N LYS A 79 3.45 5.98 1.41
CA LYS A 79 4.05 6.02 2.74
C LYS A 79 3.14 5.36 3.76
N CYS A 80 3.72 4.50 4.59
CA CYS A 80 3.13 4.06 5.84
C CYS A 80 4.06 4.43 7.00
N HIS A 81 3.47 4.75 8.16
CA HIS A 81 4.26 5.01 9.36
C HIS A 81 4.72 3.73 10.04
N ASP A 82 4.03 2.63 9.80
CA ASP A 82 4.10 1.42 10.61
C ASP A 82 4.77 0.24 9.90
N PHE A 83 4.80 0.25 8.55
CA PHE A 83 5.44 -0.80 7.75
C PHE A 83 6.01 -0.25 6.43
N ILE A 84 6.85 -1.07 5.80
CA ILE A 84 7.44 -0.82 4.50
C ILE A 84 6.37 -0.86 3.40
N THR A 85 6.55 -0.05 2.34
CA THR A 85 5.60 0.03 1.22
C THR A 85 6.22 -0.35 -0.13
N ASN A 86 7.38 -1.00 -0.13
CA ASN A 86 8.10 -1.36 -1.35
C ASN A 86 7.52 -2.60 -2.04
N ASP A 87 7.00 -3.55 -1.27
CA ASP A 87 6.33 -4.75 -1.72
C ASP A 87 5.04 -4.42 -2.45
N ILE A 88 4.23 -3.53 -1.89
CA ILE A 88 3.01 -3.08 -2.56
C ILE A 88 3.34 -2.23 -3.81
N ALA A 89 4.40 -1.44 -3.79
CA ALA A 89 4.86 -0.72 -4.98
C ALA A 89 5.20 -1.68 -6.12
N TYR A 90 5.86 -2.82 -5.81
CA TYR A 90 6.13 -3.87 -6.78
C TYR A 90 4.85 -4.45 -7.39
N LEU A 91 3.89 -4.81 -6.55
CA LEU A 91 2.62 -5.40 -6.98
C LEU A 91 1.78 -4.42 -7.80
N LEU A 92 1.72 -3.16 -7.38
CA LEU A 92 0.93 -2.14 -8.08
C LEU A 92 1.51 -1.80 -9.46
N ARG A 93 2.83 -1.78 -9.63
CA ARG A 93 3.46 -1.62 -10.95
C ARG A 93 3.10 -2.76 -11.91
N ALA A 94 3.00 -3.98 -11.41
CA ALA A 94 2.58 -5.13 -12.19
C ALA A 94 1.08 -5.10 -12.52
N THR A 95 0.25 -4.60 -11.59
CA THR A 95 -1.21 -4.62 -11.69
C THR A 95 -1.76 -3.42 -12.48
N VAL A 96 -1.10 -2.26 -12.37
CA VAL A 96 -1.50 -1.01 -13.04
C VAL A 96 -0.33 -0.52 -13.90
N PRO A 97 -0.09 -1.12 -15.06
CA PRO A 97 1.01 -0.72 -15.93
C PRO A 97 0.83 0.70 -16.45
N GLY A 98 1.93 1.42 -16.66
CA GLY A 98 1.94 2.77 -17.21
C GLY A 98 1.85 3.91 -16.18
N ILE A 99 1.99 3.59 -14.89
CA ILE A 99 2.27 4.55 -13.83
C ILE A 99 3.45 4.05 -12.99
N GLU A 100 4.33 4.93 -12.57
CA GLU A 100 5.41 4.58 -11.65
C GLU A 100 4.91 4.58 -10.21
N VAL A 101 5.13 3.47 -9.49
CA VAL A 101 4.78 3.38 -8.07
C VAL A 101 6.06 3.20 -7.26
N PHE A 102 6.20 3.98 -6.22
CA PHE A 102 7.35 3.95 -5.32
C PHE A 102 6.89 3.68 -3.89
N GLY A 103 7.78 3.14 -3.11
CA GLY A 103 7.60 2.92 -1.68
C GLY A 103 8.75 3.50 -0.88
N GLY A 104 8.69 3.26 0.42
CA GLY A 104 9.71 3.66 1.36
C GLY A 104 9.53 3.01 2.72
N ILE A 105 10.27 3.49 3.69
CA ILE A 105 10.23 3.05 5.08
C ILE A 105 10.31 4.26 6.01
N ALA A 106 9.48 4.30 7.04
CA ALA A 106 9.58 5.26 8.13
C ALA A 106 10.18 4.57 9.36
N LEU A 107 11.34 5.05 9.83
CA LEU A 107 12.12 4.42 10.88
C LEU A 107 11.54 4.77 12.28
N ASN A 108 10.27 4.47 12.48
CA ASN A 108 9.60 4.54 13.76
C ASN A 108 9.99 3.33 14.66
N ARG A 109 9.59 3.33 15.91
CA ARG A 109 9.96 2.30 16.91
C ARG A 109 9.51 0.89 16.60
N ASN A 110 8.57 0.69 15.68
CA ASN A 110 8.22 -0.61 15.12
C ASN A 110 9.40 -1.31 14.41
N TYR A 111 10.44 -0.54 14.05
CA TYR A 111 11.71 -1.05 13.53
C TYR A 111 12.84 -1.02 14.57
N GLY A 112 12.54 -0.75 15.85
CA GLY A 112 13.48 -0.66 16.97
C GLY A 112 13.49 0.71 17.65
N ASP A 113 14.08 0.78 18.84
CA ASP A 113 14.05 2.00 19.66
C ASP A 113 14.97 3.12 19.15
N THR A 114 15.87 2.79 18.25
CA THR A 114 16.78 3.74 17.59
C THR A 114 16.63 3.68 16.08
N VAL A 115 17.27 4.61 15.37
CA VAL A 115 17.32 4.58 13.90
C VAL A 115 17.95 3.28 13.41
N ASN A 116 17.15 2.40 12.83
CA ASN A 116 17.59 1.08 12.40
C ASN A 116 18.15 1.12 10.96
N VAL A 117 19.46 1.23 10.87
CA VAL A 117 20.19 1.25 9.56
C VAL A 117 20.02 -0.05 8.79
N GLN A 118 19.89 -1.20 9.46
CA GLN A 118 19.69 -2.48 8.78
C GLN A 118 18.30 -2.57 8.15
N ALA A 119 17.26 -2.07 8.82
CA ALA A 119 15.93 -1.96 8.23
C ALA A 119 15.93 -1.05 7.00
N ALA A 120 16.63 0.08 7.05
CA ALA A 120 16.80 0.97 5.92
C ALA A 120 17.51 0.28 4.74
N LYS A 121 18.61 -0.44 5.00
CA LYS A 121 19.31 -1.23 3.97
C LYS A 121 18.40 -2.31 3.37
N MET A 122 17.72 -3.08 4.19
CA MET A 122 16.78 -4.11 3.74
C MET A 122 15.69 -3.50 2.83
N ALA A 123 15.15 -2.35 3.20
CA ALA A 123 14.15 -1.66 2.40
C ALA A 123 14.64 -1.37 0.96
N THR A 124 15.89 -0.96 0.79
CA THR A 124 16.45 -0.70 -0.54
C THR A 124 16.72 -1.96 -1.37
N GLN A 125 16.74 -3.13 -0.75
CA GLN A 125 17.04 -4.42 -1.38
C GLN A 125 15.80 -5.21 -1.80
N VAL A 126 14.60 -4.77 -1.41
CA VAL A 126 13.35 -5.41 -1.84
C VAL A 126 13.28 -5.46 -3.36
N THR A 127 12.85 -6.61 -3.89
CA THR A 127 12.73 -6.86 -5.34
C THR A 127 12.08 -5.69 -6.07
N GLY A 128 12.67 -5.29 -7.20
CA GLY A 128 12.27 -4.12 -7.97
C GLY A 128 12.98 -2.84 -7.55
N HIS A 129 13.57 -2.79 -6.35
CA HIS A 129 14.31 -1.63 -5.84
C HIS A 129 13.50 -0.33 -5.89
N TYR A 130 12.22 -0.39 -5.56
CA TYR A 130 11.31 0.76 -5.64
C TYR A 130 11.29 1.64 -4.38
N CYS A 131 12.17 1.37 -3.40
CA CYS A 131 12.39 2.27 -2.27
C CYS A 131 13.00 3.59 -2.77
N ARG A 132 12.29 4.69 -2.57
CA ARG A 132 12.77 6.03 -2.96
C ARG A 132 12.87 6.98 -1.78
N CYS A 133 12.34 6.58 -0.62
CA CYS A 133 12.43 7.41 0.58
C CYS A 133 12.64 6.56 1.83
N ILE A 134 13.53 7.04 2.67
CA ILE A 134 13.73 6.57 4.04
C ILE A 134 13.43 7.75 4.94
N TRP A 135 12.26 7.72 5.61
CA TRP A 135 11.89 8.78 6.52
C TRP A 135 12.48 8.52 7.91
N MET A 136 13.04 9.55 8.50
CA MET A 136 13.35 9.55 9.93
C MET A 136 12.06 9.35 10.74
N PRO A 137 12.16 8.98 12.05
CA PRO A 137 10.98 8.82 12.88
C PRO A 137 10.01 9.98 12.72
N THR A 138 8.74 9.65 12.48
CA THR A 138 7.68 10.63 12.25
C THR A 138 6.90 10.88 13.53
N TYR A 139 5.81 10.16 13.78
CA TYR A 139 5.01 10.33 15.00
C TYR A 139 5.70 9.83 16.30
N GLN A 140 6.86 9.21 16.19
CA GLN A 140 7.74 8.81 17.30
C GLN A 140 9.07 9.61 17.28
N SER A 141 9.10 10.74 16.59
CA SER A 141 10.22 11.69 16.67
C SER A 141 10.34 12.26 18.08
N ALA A 142 11.54 12.67 18.47
CA ALA A 142 11.77 13.29 19.78
C ALA A 142 10.86 14.52 20.02
N PHE A 143 10.55 15.28 18.96
CA PHE A 143 9.62 16.40 19.04
C PHE A 143 8.19 15.93 19.37
N ASP A 144 7.71 14.93 18.64
CA ASP A 144 6.34 14.43 18.77
C ASP A 144 6.13 13.72 20.14
N MET A 145 7.14 12.98 20.57
CA MET A 145 7.14 12.34 21.89
C MET A 145 7.08 13.35 23.03
N ARG A 146 7.89 14.42 22.97
CA ARG A 146 7.82 15.50 23.99
C ARG A 146 6.44 16.17 24.02
N LYS A 147 5.85 16.45 22.85
CA LYS A 147 4.52 17.05 22.75
C LYS A 147 3.41 16.17 23.36
N LYS A 148 3.58 14.85 23.32
CA LYS A 148 2.64 13.87 23.89
C LYS A 148 2.91 13.56 25.38
N GLY A 149 3.84 14.24 26.02
CA GLY A 149 4.19 14.03 27.41
C GLY A 149 5.04 12.78 27.68
N GLY A 150 5.64 12.20 26.64
CA GLY A 150 6.58 11.09 26.73
C GLY A 150 8.01 11.64 26.75
N GLY A 151 8.64 11.59 27.93
CA GLY A 151 10.08 11.79 28.11
C GLY A 151 10.83 10.49 27.97
#